data_7d6c64ebbc73bced6cd60eb694d6489f
#
_entry.id   7d6c64ebbc73bced6cd60eb694d6489f
#
_cell.length_a   1.000
_cell.length_b   1.000
_cell.length_c   1.000
_cell.angle_alpha   90.00
_cell.angle_beta   90.00
_cell.angle_gamma   90.00
#
_symmetry.space_group_name_H-M   'P 1'
#
loop_
_entity.id
_entity.type
_entity.pdbx_description
1 polymer ?
#
loop_
_entity_poly.entity_id
_entity_poly.type
_entity_poly.pdbx_seq_one_letter_code
_entity_poly.pdbx_strand_id
1 'polypeptide(L)'
;RGVDIITAFVHGVNAYIDEALDDPDSLPLPFKLLGIQPQHWTEEVVISRHQGLLGNIGQELNIGRAVCAIGEDAVRELQYFHPHDPILTLDPMIDCESLLENDILHLYTSYRSSIKFEPNDIVASSNRNSSQSFEQIASTITLEDSNLQKHDLDDIGSNNWVVSGDLTQDGWPMMINDPHRAQSVPSLRYWAHLVGPGWNVIGGGEPEIPGISIGH
;
A
#
# COMPACT_ATOMS: atom_id res chain seq x y z
N ARG A 1 23.54 1.09 8.57
CA ARG A 1 22.90 2.39 8.32
C ARG A 1 21.38 2.24 8.07
N GLY A 2 20.90 1.32 7.19
CA GLY A 2 19.47 1.13 6.96
C GLY A 2 18.73 0.69 8.21
N VAL A 3 19.24 -0.30 8.89
CA VAL A 3 18.70 -0.79 10.19
C VAL A 3 18.63 0.35 11.21
N ASP A 4 19.70 1.12 11.37
CA ASP A 4 19.74 2.22 12.36
C ASP A 4 18.66 3.28 12.08
N ILE A 5 18.38 3.55 10.80
CA ILE A 5 17.31 4.48 10.39
C ILE A 5 15.93 3.92 10.74
N ILE A 6 15.67 2.66 10.44
CA ILE A 6 14.39 2.00 10.76
C ILE A 6 14.18 1.95 12.27
N THR A 7 15.20 1.53 13.03
CA THR A 7 15.13 1.51 14.49
C THR A 7 14.86 2.89 15.09
N ALA A 8 15.54 3.94 14.60
CA ALA A 8 15.29 5.31 15.06
C ALA A 8 13.86 5.78 14.71
N PHE A 9 13.36 5.42 13.55
CA PHE A 9 11.99 5.74 13.14
C PHE A 9 10.96 5.04 14.04
N VAL A 10 11.14 3.74 14.29
CA VAL A 10 10.27 2.95 15.17
C VAL A 10 10.27 3.52 16.60
N HIS A 11 11.43 3.92 17.11
CA HIS A 11 11.51 4.60 18.41
C HIS A 11 10.70 5.90 18.44
N GLY A 12 10.74 6.70 17.38
CA GLY A 12 9.95 7.92 17.27
C GLY A 12 8.46 7.65 17.23
N VAL A 13 8.01 6.65 16.47
CA VAL A 13 6.60 6.22 16.42
C VAL A 13 6.13 5.76 17.81
N ASN A 14 6.93 4.93 18.47
CA ASN A 14 6.58 4.39 19.79
C ASN A 14 6.56 5.46 20.86
N ALA A 15 7.44 6.44 20.81
CA ALA A 15 7.41 7.58 21.73
C ALA A 15 6.09 8.37 21.61
N TYR A 16 5.57 8.56 20.39
CA TYR A 16 4.26 9.18 20.18
C TYR A 16 3.11 8.29 20.67
N ILE A 17 3.22 6.97 20.47
CA ILE A 17 2.21 6.03 21.00
C ILE A 17 2.15 6.09 22.51
N ASP A 18 3.30 6.15 23.20
CA ASP A 18 3.35 6.30 24.66
C ASP A 18 2.67 7.60 25.11
N GLU A 19 2.99 8.73 24.46
CA GLU A 19 2.34 10.01 24.74
C GLU A 19 0.81 9.95 24.55
N ALA A 20 0.36 9.30 23.46
CA ALA A 20 -1.06 9.15 23.17
C ALA A 20 -1.79 8.19 24.11
N LEU A 21 -1.09 7.21 24.69
CA LEU A 21 -1.65 6.31 25.70
C LEU A 21 -1.75 6.96 27.07
N ASP A 22 -0.82 7.88 27.40
CA ASP A 22 -0.84 8.66 28.63
C ASP A 22 -1.96 9.72 28.63
N ASP A 23 -2.36 10.21 27.44
CA ASP A 23 -3.49 11.12 27.25
C ASP A 23 -4.52 10.53 26.27
N PRO A 24 -5.49 9.74 26.74
CA PRO A 24 -6.52 9.12 25.89
C PRO A 24 -7.34 10.14 25.06
N ASP A 25 -7.39 11.39 25.47
CA ASP A 25 -8.08 12.44 24.71
C ASP A 25 -7.31 12.85 23.45
N SER A 26 -6.04 12.55 23.36
CA SER A 26 -5.21 12.76 22.17
C SER A 26 -5.36 11.66 21.11
N LEU A 27 -5.90 10.51 21.47
CA LEU A 27 -6.10 9.40 20.53
C LEU A 27 -6.97 9.82 19.33
N PRO A 28 -6.63 9.38 18.12
CA PRO A 28 -7.46 9.61 16.94
C PRO A 28 -8.89 9.09 17.11
N LEU A 29 -9.85 9.78 16.49
CA LEU A 29 -11.27 9.46 16.61
C LEU A 29 -11.61 7.97 16.36
N PRO A 30 -11.04 7.28 15.34
CA PRO A 30 -11.33 5.86 15.12
C PRO A 30 -10.97 4.99 16.33
N PHE A 31 -9.85 5.25 17.01
CA PHE A 31 -9.45 4.50 18.20
C PHE A 31 -10.45 4.68 19.34
N LYS A 32 -10.91 5.91 19.54
CA LYS A 32 -11.92 6.22 20.57
C LYS A 32 -13.26 5.55 20.29
N LEU A 33 -13.71 5.58 19.01
CA LEU A 33 -14.99 4.97 18.61
C LEU A 33 -14.96 3.45 18.72
N LEU A 34 -13.88 2.82 18.31
CA LEU A 34 -13.71 1.36 18.35
C LEU A 34 -13.36 0.87 19.75
N GLY A 35 -12.83 1.74 20.60
CA GLY A 35 -12.36 1.36 21.95
C GLY A 35 -11.09 0.51 21.91
N ILE A 36 -10.25 0.71 20.90
CA ILE A 36 -8.95 0.06 20.75
C ILE A 36 -7.81 1.00 21.11
N GLN A 37 -6.66 0.42 21.36
CA GLN A 37 -5.44 1.16 21.65
C GLN A 37 -4.36 0.82 20.62
N PRO A 38 -3.52 1.79 20.24
CA PRO A 38 -2.36 1.52 19.41
C PRO A 38 -1.37 0.62 20.15
N GLN A 39 -0.68 -0.22 19.41
CA GLN A 39 0.40 -1.04 19.94
C GLN A 39 1.74 -0.53 19.43
N HIS A 40 2.80 -0.77 20.20
CA HIS A 40 4.16 -0.45 19.77
C HIS A 40 4.51 -1.17 18.47
N TRP A 41 5.21 -0.46 17.61
CA TRP A 41 5.75 -1.00 16.39
C TRP A 41 7.08 -1.68 16.64
N THR A 42 7.38 -2.64 15.79
CA THR A 42 8.72 -3.23 15.63
C THR A 42 9.25 -2.89 14.23
N GLU A 43 10.52 -3.16 14.00
CA GLU A 43 11.15 -2.94 12.70
C GLU A 43 10.45 -3.73 11.58
N GLU A 44 9.90 -4.90 11.90
CA GLU A 44 9.17 -5.75 10.96
C GLU A 44 7.91 -5.08 10.43
N VAL A 45 7.24 -4.24 11.21
CA VAL A 45 6.08 -3.46 10.76
C VAL A 45 6.48 -2.55 9.60
N VAL A 46 7.61 -1.84 9.73
CA VAL A 46 8.14 -0.96 8.69
C VAL A 46 8.56 -1.76 7.46
N ILE A 47 9.26 -2.88 7.65
CA ILE A 47 9.75 -3.74 6.56
C ILE A 47 8.59 -4.38 5.81
N SER A 48 7.54 -4.82 6.52
CA SER A 48 6.37 -5.48 5.92
C SER A 48 5.63 -4.59 4.92
N ARG A 49 5.70 -3.26 5.08
CA ARG A 49 5.12 -2.30 4.13
C ARG A 49 5.64 -2.49 2.70
N HIS A 50 6.91 -2.88 2.55
CA HIS A 50 7.52 -3.08 1.22
C HIS A 50 6.91 -4.24 0.44
N GLN A 51 6.33 -5.23 1.08
CA GLN A 51 5.62 -6.32 0.40
C GLN A 51 4.40 -5.82 -0.39
N GLY A 52 3.80 -4.71 0.04
CA GLY A 52 2.74 -4.05 -0.69
C GLY A 52 3.13 -3.56 -2.09
N LEU A 53 4.42 -3.41 -2.37
CA LEU A 53 4.94 -2.96 -3.66
C LEU A 53 5.10 -4.09 -4.69
N LEU A 54 5.01 -5.36 -4.29
CA LEU A 54 5.10 -6.53 -5.17
C LEU A 54 3.76 -6.76 -5.87
N GLY A 55 3.50 -6.03 -6.95
CA GLY A 55 2.20 -6.05 -7.64
C GLY A 55 2.00 -7.14 -8.68
N ASN A 56 3.08 -7.67 -9.25
CA ASN A 56 3.03 -8.60 -10.39
C ASN A 56 2.83 -10.09 -10.01
N ILE A 57 2.95 -10.46 -8.74
CA ILE A 57 2.90 -11.85 -8.27
C ILE A 57 1.63 -12.58 -8.74
N GLY A 58 0.47 -11.92 -8.63
CA GLY A 58 -0.80 -12.51 -9.09
C GLY A 58 -0.83 -12.75 -10.59
N GLN A 59 -0.28 -11.84 -11.38
CA GLN A 59 -0.21 -11.97 -12.83
C GLN A 59 0.72 -13.12 -13.24
N GLU A 60 1.90 -13.20 -12.65
CA GLU A 60 2.86 -14.29 -12.93
C GLU A 60 2.30 -15.66 -12.55
N LEU A 61 1.63 -15.75 -11.39
CA LEU A 61 0.95 -16.98 -10.98
C LEU A 61 -0.13 -17.39 -11.98
N ASN A 62 -0.94 -16.43 -12.46
CA ASN A 62 -2.00 -16.71 -13.43
C ASN A 62 -1.44 -17.18 -14.76
N ILE A 63 -0.31 -16.61 -15.22
CA ILE A 63 0.40 -17.09 -16.41
C ILE A 63 0.91 -18.51 -16.18
N GLY A 64 1.57 -18.79 -15.04
CA GLY A 64 2.03 -20.12 -14.70
C GLY A 64 0.92 -21.16 -14.66
N ARG A 65 -0.24 -20.81 -14.07
CA ARG A 65 -1.44 -21.66 -14.09
C ARG A 65 -1.98 -21.90 -15.49
N ALA A 66 -1.99 -20.86 -16.33
CA ALA A 66 -2.40 -21.01 -17.74
C ALA A 66 -1.46 -21.96 -18.49
N VAL A 67 -0.15 -21.84 -18.30
CA VAL A 67 0.83 -22.76 -18.91
C VAL A 67 0.60 -24.21 -18.43
N CYS A 68 0.35 -24.41 -17.13
CA CYS A 68 0.00 -25.72 -16.60
C CYS A 68 -1.28 -26.31 -17.21
N ALA A 69 -2.27 -25.47 -17.48
CA ALA A 69 -3.58 -25.90 -17.96
C ALA A 69 -3.61 -26.18 -19.48
N ILE A 70 -2.97 -25.32 -20.28
CA ILE A 70 -3.12 -25.34 -21.74
C ILE A 70 -1.79 -25.35 -22.51
N GLY A 71 -0.65 -25.29 -21.82
CA GLY A 71 0.69 -25.30 -22.42
C GLY A 71 1.18 -23.94 -22.91
N GLU A 72 2.50 -23.84 -23.12
CA GLU A 72 3.17 -22.58 -23.50
C GLU A 72 2.66 -22.00 -24.83
N ASP A 73 2.53 -22.84 -25.85
CA ASP A 73 2.16 -22.40 -27.20
C ASP A 73 0.75 -21.77 -27.21
N ALA A 74 -0.20 -22.40 -26.52
CA ALA A 74 -1.55 -21.87 -26.41
C ALA A 74 -1.60 -20.55 -25.63
N VAL A 75 -0.78 -20.42 -24.57
CA VAL A 75 -0.69 -19.15 -23.82
C VAL A 75 -0.11 -18.04 -24.70
N ARG A 76 0.89 -18.32 -25.52
CA ARG A 76 1.45 -17.35 -26.47
C ARG A 76 0.44 -16.89 -27.53
N GLU A 77 -0.43 -17.77 -27.96
CA GLU A 77 -1.50 -17.42 -28.92
C GLU A 77 -2.60 -16.57 -28.30
N LEU A 78 -2.90 -16.80 -27.03
CA LEU A 78 -4.02 -16.14 -26.32
C LEU A 78 -3.62 -14.84 -25.63
N GLN A 79 -2.36 -14.65 -25.31
CA GLN A 79 -1.88 -13.50 -24.54
C GLN A 79 -0.79 -12.74 -25.29
N TYR A 80 -1.01 -11.44 -25.45
CA TYR A 80 0.01 -10.53 -25.96
C TYR A 80 0.97 -10.11 -24.86
N PHE A 81 2.27 -10.30 -25.11
CA PHE A 81 3.32 -9.86 -24.20
C PHE A 81 4.06 -8.64 -24.77
N HIS A 82 4.38 -7.69 -23.93
CA HIS A 82 5.08 -6.47 -24.30
C HIS A 82 6.22 -6.20 -23.29
N PRO A 83 7.41 -5.78 -23.71
CA PRO A 83 7.87 -5.48 -25.08
C PRO A 83 8.36 -6.69 -25.85
N HIS A 84 8.50 -7.85 -25.22
CA HIS A 84 8.99 -9.11 -25.82
C HIS A 84 8.25 -10.28 -25.22
N ASP A 85 8.21 -11.39 -25.96
CA ASP A 85 7.70 -12.64 -25.43
C ASP A 85 8.58 -13.14 -24.28
N PRO A 86 8.00 -13.47 -23.14
CA PRO A 86 8.75 -14.03 -22.02
C PRO A 86 9.09 -15.50 -22.27
N ILE A 87 10.01 -16.03 -21.47
CA ILE A 87 10.21 -17.46 -21.36
C ILE A 87 9.09 -18.03 -20.51
N LEU A 88 8.24 -18.84 -21.10
CA LEU A 88 7.07 -19.44 -20.41
C LEU A 88 7.35 -20.85 -19.90
N THR A 89 8.54 -21.39 -20.13
CA THR A 89 8.92 -22.72 -19.65
C THR A 89 8.95 -22.76 -18.13
N LEU A 90 8.10 -23.58 -17.54
CA LEU A 90 8.05 -23.76 -16.10
C LEU A 90 9.24 -24.61 -15.63
N ASP A 91 9.72 -24.31 -14.41
CA ASP A 91 10.71 -25.15 -13.76
C ASP A 91 10.12 -26.57 -13.57
N PRO A 92 10.88 -27.64 -13.88
CA PRO A 92 10.43 -29.03 -13.70
C PRO A 92 10.02 -29.40 -12.27
N MET A 93 10.43 -28.62 -11.28
CA MET A 93 10.02 -28.81 -9.88
C MET A 93 8.62 -28.27 -9.57
N ILE A 94 8.00 -27.53 -10.49
CA ILE A 94 6.65 -27.00 -10.30
C ILE A 94 5.65 -28.13 -10.49
N ASP A 95 4.90 -28.41 -9.43
CA ASP A 95 3.77 -29.32 -9.46
C ASP A 95 2.53 -28.59 -9.97
N CYS A 96 2.20 -28.82 -11.23
CA CYS A 96 1.06 -28.19 -11.89
C CYS A 96 -0.29 -28.54 -11.27
N GLU A 97 -0.46 -29.77 -10.77
CA GLU A 97 -1.69 -30.17 -10.08
C GLU A 97 -1.89 -29.32 -8.82
N SER A 98 -0.85 -29.27 -8.00
CA SER A 98 -0.86 -28.43 -6.80
C SER A 98 -1.05 -26.93 -7.12
N LEU A 99 -0.43 -26.42 -8.19
CA LEU A 99 -0.54 -25.03 -8.59
C LEU A 99 -1.96 -24.63 -9.03
N LEU A 100 -2.68 -25.56 -9.66
CA LEU A 100 -4.04 -25.33 -10.15
C LEU A 100 -5.10 -25.46 -9.04
N GLU A 101 -4.90 -26.36 -8.09
CA GLU A 101 -5.90 -26.68 -7.07
C GLU A 101 -5.79 -25.83 -5.81
N ASN A 102 -4.62 -25.28 -5.48
CA ASN A 102 -4.39 -24.59 -4.23
C ASN A 102 -4.38 -23.07 -4.39
N ASP A 103 -4.98 -22.37 -3.41
CA ASP A 103 -4.83 -20.91 -3.25
C ASP A 103 -3.51 -20.59 -2.53
N ILE A 104 -2.40 -20.67 -3.28
CA ILE A 104 -1.05 -20.42 -2.73
C ILE A 104 -0.81 -18.96 -2.35
N LEU A 105 -1.65 -18.02 -2.83
CA LEU A 105 -1.55 -16.60 -2.51
C LEU A 105 -2.50 -16.19 -1.37
N HIS A 106 -3.19 -17.11 -0.71
CA HIS A 106 -4.18 -16.77 0.31
C HIS A 106 -3.64 -15.80 1.37
N LEU A 107 -2.48 -16.08 1.95
CA LEU A 107 -1.86 -15.19 2.96
C LEU A 107 -1.47 -13.84 2.37
N TYR A 108 -0.89 -13.84 1.17
CA TYR A 108 -0.52 -12.63 0.47
C TYR A 108 -1.73 -11.75 0.15
N THR A 109 -2.80 -12.35 -0.35
CA THR A 109 -4.05 -11.66 -0.68
C THR A 109 -4.74 -11.13 0.59
N SER A 110 -4.77 -11.92 1.66
CA SER A 110 -5.32 -11.53 2.95
C SER A 110 -4.58 -10.35 3.55
N TYR A 111 -3.24 -10.36 3.49
CA TYR A 111 -2.40 -9.26 3.97
C TYR A 111 -2.67 -7.94 3.20
N ARG A 112 -2.95 -8.04 1.90
CA ARG A 112 -3.20 -6.86 1.03
C ARG A 112 -4.66 -6.42 0.99
N SER A 113 -5.56 -7.19 1.58
CA SER A 113 -6.98 -6.83 1.62
C SER A 113 -7.20 -5.58 2.47
N SER A 114 -8.21 -4.79 2.10
CA SER A 114 -8.62 -3.65 2.91
C SER A 114 -9.14 -4.13 4.27
N ILE A 115 -8.69 -3.48 5.33
CA ILE A 115 -9.22 -3.71 6.67
C ILE A 115 -10.67 -3.22 6.68
N LYS A 116 -11.58 -4.11 7.07
CA LYS A 116 -13.00 -3.80 7.25
C LYS A 116 -13.37 -4.02 8.70
N PHE A 117 -14.11 -3.07 9.25
CA PHE A 117 -14.68 -3.20 10.59
C PHE A 117 -16.17 -3.47 10.50
N GLU A 118 -16.62 -4.44 11.25
CA GLU A 118 -18.03 -4.75 11.43
C GLU A 118 -18.55 -4.14 12.76
N PRO A 119 -19.85 -3.87 12.92
CA PRO A 119 -20.39 -3.33 14.16
C PRO A 119 -20.01 -4.15 15.41
N ASN A 120 -19.80 -5.45 15.25
CA ASN A 120 -19.40 -6.35 16.33
C ASN A 120 -17.94 -6.18 16.77
N ASP A 121 -17.10 -5.54 15.94
CA ASP A 121 -15.70 -5.28 16.28
C ASP A 121 -15.56 -4.10 17.26
N ILE A 122 -16.64 -3.35 17.49
CA ILE A 122 -16.66 -2.27 18.47
C ILE A 122 -16.53 -2.86 19.88
N VAL A 123 -15.38 -2.63 20.50
CA VAL A 123 -15.05 -3.16 21.84
C VAL A 123 -15.72 -2.35 22.93
N ALA A 124 -15.78 -1.01 22.81
CA ALA A 124 -16.39 -0.14 23.79
C ALA A 124 -17.91 -0.35 23.89
N SER A 125 -18.37 -0.89 25.00
CA SER A 125 -19.79 -1.20 25.23
C SER A 125 -20.72 0.01 25.13
N SER A 126 -20.23 1.21 25.48
CA SER A 126 -20.94 2.48 25.30
C SER A 126 -21.25 2.81 23.84
N ASN A 127 -20.40 2.36 22.93
CA ASN A 127 -20.52 2.65 21.50
C ASN A 127 -21.36 1.58 20.76
N ARG A 128 -21.50 0.39 21.33
CA ARG A 128 -22.32 -0.69 20.74
C ARG A 128 -23.82 -0.37 20.69
N ASN A 129 -24.30 0.44 21.63
CA ASN A 129 -25.72 0.80 21.74
C ASN A 129 -26.10 2.03 20.90
N SER A 130 -25.13 2.66 20.24
CA SER A 130 -25.36 3.81 19.34
C SER A 130 -25.50 3.39 17.88
N SER A 131 -26.08 2.20 17.64
CA SER A 131 -26.24 1.62 16.30
C SER A 131 -26.87 2.58 15.26
N GLN A 132 -27.78 3.45 15.69
CA GLN A 132 -28.35 4.45 14.77
C GLN A 132 -27.35 5.49 14.27
N SER A 133 -26.41 5.91 15.11
CA SER A 133 -25.39 6.87 14.71
C SER A 133 -24.29 6.21 13.86
N PHE A 134 -23.98 4.94 14.14
CA PHE A 134 -22.98 4.20 13.38
C PHE A 134 -23.48 3.84 11.97
N GLU A 135 -24.73 3.38 11.85
CA GLU A 135 -25.35 3.12 10.55
C GLU A 135 -25.49 4.39 9.70
N GLN A 136 -25.80 5.53 10.32
CA GLN A 136 -25.82 6.82 9.62
C GLN A 136 -24.41 7.26 9.18
N ILE A 137 -23.41 7.13 10.03
CA ILE A 137 -22.03 7.45 9.69
C ILE A 137 -21.50 6.47 8.64
N ALA A 138 -21.72 5.16 8.82
CA ALA A 138 -21.31 4.13 7.87
C ALA A 138 -22.03 4.27 6.53
N SER A 139 -23.31 4.60 6.49
CA SER A 139 -24.06 4.83 5.25
C SER A 139 -23.58 6.11 4.55
N THR A 140 -23.21 7.15 5.28
CA THR A 140 -22.66 8.38 4.72
C THR A 140 -21.27 8.14 4.14
N ILE A 141 -20.41 7.44 4.88
CA ILE A 141 -19.06 7.06 4.42
C ILE A 141 -19.14 6.10 3.23
N THR A 142 -20.04 5.12 3.27
CA THR A 142 -20.17 4.12 2.18
C THR A 142 -20.71 4.74 0.89
N LEU A 143 -21.59 5.74 0.97
CA LEU A 143 -22.14 6.44 -0.21
C LEU A 143 -21.09 7.37 -0.86
N GLU A 144 -20.29 8.06 -0.05
CA GLU A 144 -19.21 8.90 -0.56
C GLU A 144 -18.04 8.06 -1.08
N ASP A 145 -17.68 7.00 -0.36
CA ASP A 145 -16.58 6.10 -0.72
C ASP A 145 -16.88 5.29 -1.99
N SER A 146 -18.13 4.87 -2.21
CA SER A 146 -18.52 4.14 -3.41
C SER A 146 -18.45 5.01 -4.69
N ASN A 147 -18.67 6.30 -4.58
CA ASN A 147 -18.53 7.23 -5.70
C ASN A 147 -17.07 7.65 -5.92
N LEU A 148 -16.30 7.83 -4.85
CA LEU A 148 -14.87 8.11 -4.92
C LEU A 148 -14.08 6.90 -5.46
N GLN A 149 -14.37 5.68 -4.98
CA GLN A 149 -13.72 4.46 -5.47
C GLN A 149 -14.04 4.17 -6.94
N LYS A 150 -15.22 4.52 -7.42
CA LYS A 150 -15.60 4.29 -8.82
C LYS A 150 -14.88 5.25 -9.78
N HIS A 151 -14.60 6.47 -9.35
CA HIS A 151 -13.78 7.41 -10.11
C HIS A 151 -12.30 7.01 -10.11
N ASP A 152 -11.79 6.53 -8.98
CA ASP A 152 -10.40 6.12 -8.84
C ASP A 152 -10.03 4.86 -9.62
N LEU A 153 -10.97 3.92 -9.82
CA LEU A 153 -10.72 2.69 -10.59
C LEU A 153 -10.55 2.96 -12.08
N ASP A 154 -11.20 4.00 -12.61
CA ASP A 154 -11.08 4.38 -14.01
C ASP A 154 -9.84 5.26 -14.29
N ASP A 155 -9.29 5.90 -13.24
CA ASP A 155 -8.12 6.80 -13.30
C ASP A 155 -6.84 6.19 -12.72
N ILE A 156 -6.82 4.89 -12.42
CA ILE A 156 -5.64 4.21 -11.89
C ILE A 156 -4.52 4.20 -12.92
N GLY A 157 -3.48 4.93 -12.66
CA GLY A 157 -2.28 4.97 -13.48
C GLY A 157 -1.20 5.78 -12.76
N SER A 158 -0.06 5.88 -13.38
CA SER A 158 1.02 6.76 -12.94
C SER A 158 1.87 7.07 -14.14
N ASN A 159 2.26 8.32 -14.29
CA ASN A 159 3.12 8.74 -15.38
C ASN A 159 4.45 9.24 -14.81
N ASN A 160 5.53 8.90 -15.49
CA ASN A 160 6.81 9.53 -15.24
C ASN A 160 7.57 9.71 -16.56
N TRP A 161 8.29 10.79 -16.66
CA TRP A 161 9.06 11.14 -17.83
C TRP A 161 10.42 11.67 -17.41
N VAL A 162 11.43 11.29 -18.15
CA VAL A 162 12.78 11.85 -18.00
C VAL A 162 13.20 12.42 -19.35
N VAL A 163 13.62 13.66 -19.33
CA VAL A 163 14.15 14.35 -20.51
C VAL A 163 15.64 14.58 -20.31
N SER A 164 16.47 14.11 -21.25
CA SER A 164 17.92 14.33 -21.21
C SER A 164 18.23 15.82 -21.28
N GLY A 165 19.32 16.22 -20.61
CA GLY A 165 19.84 17.58 -20.70
C GLY A 165 20.17 18.03 -22.14
N ASP A 166 20.48 17.10 -23.05
CA ASP A 166 20.69 17.40 -24.46
C ASP A 166 19.47 17.99 -25.17
N LEU A 167 18.29 17.77 -24.61
CA LEU A 167 16.99 18.24 -25.13
C LEU A 167 16.45 19.45 -24.38
N THR A 168 17.17 19.95 -23.36
CA THR A 168 16.77 21.11 -22.56
C THR A 168 17.62 22.34 -22.89
N GLN A 169 17.06 23.53 -22.66
CA GLN A 169 17.73 24.78 -23.01
C GLN A 169 19.00 25.01 -22.19
N ASP A 170 19.03 24.59 -20.95
CA ASP A 170 20.07 24.82 -19.94
C ASP A 170 21.00 23.62 -19.72
N GLY A 171 20.77 22.53 -20.47
CA GLY A 171 21.58 21.32 -20.36
C GLY A 171 21.33 20.46 -19.14
N TRP A 172 20.32 20.79 -18.31
CA TRP A 172 19.96 20.00 -17.15
C TRP A 172 18.85 18.99 -17.46
N PRO A 173 18.94 17.75 -16.98
CA PRO A 173 17.84 16.80 -17.16
C PRO A 173 16.60 17.25 -16.37
N MET A 174 15.44 16.96 -16.91
CA MET A 174 14.16 17.19 -16.25
C MET A 174 13.46 15.86 -15.98
N MET A 175 12.77 15.78 -14.84
CA MET A 175 11.95 14.65 -14.49
C MET A 175 10.55 15.11 -14.08
N ILE A 176 9.56 14.43 -14.58
CA ILE A 176 8.16 14.52 -14.14
C ILE A 176 7.79 13.19 -13.50
N ASN A 177 7.23 13.26 -12.31
CA ASN A 177 6.75 12.09 -11.59
C ASN A 177 5.36 12.37 -11.06
N ASP A 178 4.38 11.70 -11.63
CA ASP A 178 2.95 11.90 -11.40
C ASP A 178 2.29 10.58 -10.97
N PRO A 179 2.42 10.20 -9.69
CA PRO A 179 1.76 9.01 -9.15
C PRO A 179 0.29 9.29 -8.91
N HIS A 180 -0.59 8.64 -9.69
CA HIS A 180 -2.02 8.67 -9.47
C HIS A 180 -2.39 7.80 -8.27
N ARG A 181 -3.07 8.40 -7.30
CA ARG A 181 -3.50 7.75 -6.06
C ARG A 181 -4.90 8.18 -5.69
N ALA A 182 -5.61 7.31 -4.96
CA ALA A 182 -6.89 7.65 -4.38
C ALA A 182 -6.79 8.95 -3.56
N GLN A 183 -7.77 9.82 -3.74
CA GLN A 183 -7.88 11.07 -3.01
C GLN A 183 -8.70 10.82 -1.74
N SER A 184 -8.02 10.78 -0.60
CA SER A 184 -8.64 10.50 0.70
C SER A 184 -8.12 11.45 1.78
N VAL A 185 -8.85 11.51 2.88
CA VAL A 185 -8.45 12.23 4.08
C VAL A 185 -8.48 11.25 5.26
N PRO A 186 -7.37 10.96 5.90
CA PRO A 186 -6.03 11.50 5.61
C PRO A 186 -5.47 10.99 4.26
N SER A 187 -4.60 11.81 3.65
CA SER A 187 -3.89 11.44 2.42
C SER A 187 -2.89 10.32 2.69
N LEU A 188 -2.58 9.54 1.63
CA LEU A 188 -1.50 8.55 1.67
C LEU A 188 -0.16 9.15 2.11
N ARG A 189 0.12 10.40 1.73
CA ARG A 189 1.39 11.05 2.02
C ARG A 189 1.22 12.30 2.86
N TYR A 190 2.16 12.47 3.80
CA TYR A 190 2.38 13.73 4.49
C TYR A 190 3.51 14.52 3.82
N TRP A 191 3.48 15.84 3.94
CA TRP A 191 4.56 16.69 3.46
C TRP A 191 5.51 17.04 4.58
N ALA A 192 6.81 16.90 4.31
CA ALA A 192 7.84 17.26 5.27
C ALA A 192 9.08 17.83 4.57
N HIS A 193 9.81 18.67 5.31
CA HIS A 193 11.14 19.13 4.96
C HIS A 193 12.10 18.64 6.05
N LEU A 194 12.94 17.67 5.67
CA LEU A 194 13.89 17.06 6.59
C LEU A 194 15.27 17.68 6.37
N VAL A 195 15.79 18.32 7.43
CA VAL A 195 17.09 18.96 7.43
C VAL A 195 17.94 18.36 8.56
N GLY A 196 19.13 17.89 8.21
CA GLY A 196 20.10 17.32 9.14
C GLY A 196 21.50 17.29 8.52
N PRO A 197 22.52 16.82 9.25
CA PRO A 197 23.88 16.74 8.71
C PRO A 197 23.94 15.88 7.44
N GLY A 198 24.17 16.53 6.29
CA GLY A 198 24.22 15.87 4.98
C GLY A 198 22.85 15.52 4.39
N TRP A 199 21.75 16.05 4.95
CA TRP A 199 20.38 15.86 4.47
C TRP A 199 19.69 17.22 4.33
N ASN A 200 19.07 17.44 3.19
CA ASN A 200 18.21 18.57 2.93
C ASN A 200 17.21 18.14 1.86
N VAL A 201 16.10 17.52 2.28
CA VAL A 201 15.12 16.91 1.39
C VAL A 201 13.72 17.38 1.76
N ILE A 202 12.92 17.72 0.77
CA ILE A 202 11.54 18.15 0.91
C ILE A 202 10.64 17.34 -0.01
N GLY A 203 9.44 16.99 0.48
CA GLY A 203 8.45 16.27 -0.34
C GLY A 203 7.47 15.45 0.48
N GLY A 204 6.89 14.45 -0.16
CA GLY A 204 5.91 13.53 0.40
C GLY A 204 6.54 12.25 0.95
N GLY A 205 6.27 11.96 2.22
CA GLY A 205 6.60 10.70 2.87
C GLY A 205 5.33 9.86 3.12
N GLU A 206 5.50 8.57 3.30
CA GLU A 206 4.42 7.67 3.73
C GLU A 206 4.53 7.45 5.24
N PRO A 207 3.41 7.39 5.99
CA PRO A 207 3.45 7.27 7.45
C PRO A 207 4.14 6.01 7.96
N GLU A 208 4.18 4.96 7.16
CA GLU A 208 4.71 3.65 7.55
C GLU A 208 6.22 3.50 7.31
N ILE A 209 6.84 4.42 6.60
CA ILE A 209 8.27 4.31 6.24
C ILE A 209 9.03 5.61 6.50
N PRO A 210 10.30 5.52 6.94
CA PRO A 210 11.10 6.71 7.17
C PRO A 210 11.49 7.43 5.88
N GLY A 211 11.48 8.76 5.92
CA GLY A 211 12.02 9.60 4.87
C GLY A 211 11.01 10.15 3.88
N ILE A 212 11.53 10.72 2.80
CA ILE A 212 10.75 11.33 1.72
C ILE A 212 10.76 10.38 0.53
N SER A 213 9.60 9.85 0.19
CA SER A 213 9.45 8.89 -0.92
C SER A 213 9.42 9.59 -2.28
N ILE A 214 8.87 10.79 -2.34
CA ILE A 214 8.75 11.61 -3.56
C ILE A 214 9.10 13.05 -3.20
N GLY A 215 10.20 13.55 -3.76
CA GLY A 215 10.69 14.90 -3.46
C GLY A 215 12.10 15.11 -3.98
N HIS A 216 12.75 16.13 -3.45
CA HIS A 216 14.14 16.48 -3.81
C HIS A 216 14.90 17.05 -2.63
#